data_9ab2a222f046a1576de8b72bfa6b4250
#
_entry.id   9ab2a222f046a1576de8b72bfa6b4250
#
_cell.length_a   1.000
_cell.length_b   1.000
_cell.length_c   1.000
_cell.angle_alpha   90.00
_cell.angle_beta   90.00
_cell.angle_gamma   90.00
#
_symmetry.space_group_name_H-M   'P 1'
#
loop_
_entity.id
_entity.type
_entity.pdbx_description
1 polymer ?
#
loop_
_entity_poly.entity_id
_entity_poly.type
_entity_poly.pdbx_seq_one_letter_code
_entity_poly.pdbx_strand_id
1 'polypeptide(L)'
;MMKGTIRKGSVQDAVAILAVMEDVYEASPWKLEQIEADLEQESIFYFLAVDEGQVLGFVAIQETLYEAEVLQIAVKCAFQGQGLAQQLLAQLPDQKEIFLEVRVSNL
;
A
#
# COMPACT_ATOMS: atom_id res chain seq x y z
N MET A 1 -1.07 9.82 -19.27
CA MET A 1 -2.06 9.68 -18.20
C MET A 1 -2.13 8.24 -17.73
N MET A 2 -2.01 8.03 -16.44
CA MET A 2 -2.03 6.69 -15.86
C MET A 2 -3.46 6.14 -15.85
N LYS A 3 -3.63 4.91 -16.32
CA LYS A 3 -4.94 4.26 -16.35
C LYS A 3 -5.01 3.14 -15.31
N GLY A 4 -4.42 3.36 -14.14
CA GLY A 4 -4.43 2.37 -13.10
C GLY A 4 -5.77 2.24 -12.42
N THR A 5 -6.00 1.08 -11.82
CA THR A 5 -7.14 0.83 -10.95
C THR A 5 -6.64 0.50 -9.56
N ILE A 6 -7.49 0.76 -8.57
CA ILE A 6 -7.19 0.40 -7.19
C ILE A 6 -7.99 -0.87 -6.87
N ARG A 7 -7.31 -1.90 -6.37
CA ARG A 7 -7.97 -3.12 -5.92
C ARG A 7 -7.39 -3.60 -4.60
N LYS A 8 -8.16 -4.42 -3.90
CA LYS A 8 -7.70 -5.02 -2.66
C LYS A 8 -6.65 -6.08 -2.96
N GLY A 9 -5.60 -6.11 -2.13
CA GLY A 9 -4.54 -7.10 -2.26
C GLY A 9 -4.88 -8.41 -1.58
N SER A 10 -4.21 -9.47 -2.01
CA SER A 10 -4.32 -10.80 -1.41
C SER A 10 -2.93 -11.37 -1.22
N VAL A 11 -2.84 -12.54 -0.58
CA VAL A 11 -1.56 -13.17 -0.29
C VAL A 11 -0.74 -13.44 -1.56
N GLN A 12 -1.42 -13.63 -2.69
CA GLN A 12 -0.77 -13.84 -3.98
C GLN A 12 -0.04 -12.61 -4.47
N ASP A 13 -0.32 -11.44 -3.91
CA ASP A 13 0.30 -10.17 -4.30
C ASP A 13 1.56 -9.85 -3.49
N ALA A 14 1.93 -10.70 -2.52
CA ALA A 14 3.02 -10.39 -1.59
C ALA A 14 4.35 -10.11 -2.29
N VAL A 15 4.69 -10.90 -3.30
CA VAL A 15 5.94 -10.71 -4.05
C VAL A 15 5.94 -9.37 -4.78
N ALA A 16 4.81 -9.00 -5.40
CA ALA A 16 4.70 -7.73 -6.11
C ALA A 16 4.75 -6.54 -5.14
N ILE A 17 4.18 -6.68 -3.95
CA ILE A 17 4.26 -5.65 -2.90
C ILE A 17 5.71 -5.48 -2.45
N LEU A 18 6.41 -6.59 -2.22
CA LEU A 18 7.82 -6.53 -1.85
C LEU A 18 8.64 -5.84 -2.94
N ALA A 19 8.35 -6.11 -4.21
CA ALA A 19 9.04 -5.47 -5.32
C ALA A 19 8.87 -3.94 -5.30
N VAL A 20 7.68 -3.45 -4.94
CA VAL A 20 7.47 -2.01 -4.77
C VAL A 20 8.34 -1.47 -3.64
N MET A 21 8.40 -2.17 -2.52
CA MET A 21 9.23 -1.77 -1.38
C MET A 21 10.70 -1.71 -1.77
N GLU A 22 11.17 -2.71 -2.51
CA GLU A 22 12.56 -2.78 -2.94
C GLU A 22 12.91 -1.72 -3.97
N ASP A 23 11.93 -1.25 -4.73
CA ASP A 23 12.12 -0.16 -5.67
C ASP A 23 12.26 1.21 -4.96
N VAL A 24 11.56 1.38 -3.85
CA VAL A 24 11.49 2.65 -3.13
C VAL A 24 12.60 2.77 -2.08
N TYR A 25 12.93 1.68 -1.42
CA TYR A 25 13.89 1.66 -0.32
C TYR A 25 15.15 0.93 -0.74
N GLU A 26 16.30 1.41 -0.30
CA GLU A 26 17.58 0.74 -0.53
C GLU A 26 17.55 -0.67 0.05
N ALA A 27 16.93 -0.81 1.23
CA ALA A 27 16.65 -2.12 1.82
C ALA A 27 15.20 -2.09 2.28
N SER A 28 14.41 -3.07 1.86
CA SER A 28 13.00 -3.13 2.25
C SER A 28 12.90 -3.24 3.78
N PRO A 29 12.09 -2.37 4.44
CA PRO A 29 11.87 -2.48 5.88
C PRO A 29 11.04 -3.71 6.25
N TRP A 30 10.33 -4.31 5.30
CA TRP A 30 9.51 -5.50 5.53
C TRP A 30 10.03 -6.66 4.71
N LYS A 31 9.94 -7.87 5.28
CA LYS A 31 10.29 -9.11 4.62
C LYS A 31 9.06 -9.74 3.99
N LEU A 32 9.27 -10.63 3.03
CA LEU A 32 8.18 -11.32 2.34
C LEU A 32 7.24 -12.03 3.31
N GLU A 33 7.79 -12.73 4.29
CA GLU A 33 7.02 -13.49 5.27
C GLU A 33 6.11 -12.58 6.09
N GLN A 34 6.58 -11.38 6.40
CA GLN A 34 5.79 -10.40 7.13
C GLN A 34 4.62 -9.89 6.27
N ILE A 35 4.88 -9.60 5.01
CA ILE A 35 3.84 -9.15 4.09
C ILE A 35 2.78 -10.22 3.91
N GLU A 36 3.20 -11.47 3.74
CA GLU A 36 2.28 -12.59 3.62
C GLU A 36 1.42 -12.76 4.88
N ALA A 37 2.04 -12.65 6.05
CA ALA A 37 1.31 -12.76 7.32
C ALA A 37 0.29 -11.63 7.47
N ASP A 38 0.67 -10.40 7.11
CA ASP A 38 -0.23 -9.26 7.17
C ASP A 38 -1.44 -9.45 6.26
N LEU A 39 -1.22 -9.96 5.06
CA LEU A 39 -2.30 -10.17 4.10
C LEU A 39 -3.32 -11.22 4.56
N GLU A 40 -2.95 -12.08 5.49
CA GLU A 40 -3.85 -13.07 6.08
C GLU A 40 -4.58 -12.55 7.33
N GLN A 41 -4.24 -11.37 7.83
CA GLN A 41 -4.89 -10.77 9.00
C GLN A 41 -6.23 -10.15 8.60
N GLU A 42 -7.26 -10.36 9.42
CA GLU A 42 -8.58 -9.78 9.15
C GLU A 42 -8.63 -8.27 9.32
N SER A 43 -7.76 -7.72 10.17
CA SER A 43 -7.75 -6.30 10.48
C SER A 43 -6.79 -5.49 9.61
N ILE A 44 -6.03 -6.15 8.74
CA ILE A 44 -5.06 -5.47 7.87
C ILE A 44 -5.51 -5.58 6.42
N PHE A 45 -5.54 -4.44 5.73
CA PHE A 45 -5.98 -4.34 4.35
C PHE A 45 -4.87 -3.72 3.52
N TYR A 46 -4.56 -4.36 2.40
CA TYR A 46 -3.67 -3.79 1.39
C TYR A 46 -4.52 -3.41 0.19
N PHE A 47 -4.34 -2.18 -0.28
CA PHE A 47 -4.90 -1.74 -1.55
C PHE A 47 -3.76 -1.47 -2.51
N LEU A 48 -3.92 -1.93 -3.74
CA LEU A 48 -2.87 -1.88 -4.76
C LEU A 48 -3.31 -0.99 -5.91
N ALA A 49 -2.40 -0.17 -6.40
CA ALA A 49 -2.57 0.54 -7.66
C ALA A 49 -1.99 -0.36 -8.75
N VAL A 50 -2.84 -0.74 -9.69
CA VAL A 50 -2.49 -1.73 -10.72
C VAL A 50 -2.76 -1.14 -12.11
N ASP A 51 -1.82 -1.34 -13.03
CA ASP A 51 -2.00 -0.97 -14.44
C ASP A 51 -1.43 -2.10 -15.31
N GLU A 52 -2.26 -2.59 -16.22
CA GLU A 52 -1.89 -3.69 -17.12
C GLU A 52 -1.32 -4.90 -16.39
N GLY A 53 -1.93 -5.23 -15.24
CA GLY A 53 -1.51 -6.37 -14.42
C GLY A 53 -0.28 -6.13 -13.57
N GLN A 54 0.31 -4.95 -13.64
CA GLN A 54 1.49 -4.59 -12.88
C GLN A 54 1.10 -3.78 -11.64
N VAL A 55 1.66 -4.16 -10.49
CA VAL A 55 1.47 -3.40 -9.25
C VAL A 55 2.44 -2.24 -9.23
N LEU A 56 1.91 -1.02 -9.20
CA LEU A 56 2.69 0.21 -9.25
C LEU A 56 2.92 0.82 -7.87
N GLY A 57 2.05 0.49 -6.94
CA GLY A 57 2.13 1.00 -5.58
C GLY A 57 1.12 0.32 -4.68
N PHE A 58 1.21 0.58 -3.38
CA PHE A 58 0.28 0.01 -2.42
C PHE A 58 0.15 0.89 -1.18
N VAL A 59 -0.92 0.67 -0.44
CA VAL A 59 -1.08 1.16 0.93
C VAL A 59 -1.50 -0.01 1.80
N ALA A 60 -0.89 -0.12 2.98
CA ALA A 60 -1.24 -1.11 4.00
C ALA A 60 -1.90 -0.38 5.16
N ILE A 61 -3.08 -0.82 5.54
CA ILE A 61 -3.93 -0.16 6.52
C ILE A 61 -4.32 -1.18 7.59
N GLN A 62 -4.18 -0.82 8.85
CA GLN A 62 -4.73 -1.61 9.94
C GLN A 62 -5.97 -0.90 10.47
N GLU A 63 -7.09 -1.60 10.54
CA GLU A 63 -8.34 -1.05 11.03
C GLU A 63 -8.74 -1.69 12.36
N THR A 64 -9.18 -0.84 13.27
CA THR A 64 -9.90 -1.24 14.47
C THR A 64 -11.31 -0.68 14.39
N LEU A 65 -12.12 -0.85 15.44
CA LEU A 65 -13.50 -0.38 15.44
C LEU A 65 -13.61 1.14 15.22
N TYR A 66 -12.68 1.92 15.77
CA TYR A 66 -12.76 3.38 15.74
C TYR A 66 -11.61 4.05 14.99
N GLU A 67 -10.60 3.32 14.64
CA GLU A 67 -9.35 3.89 14.13
C GLU A 67 -8.87 3.16 12.88
N ALA A 68 -8.10 3.85 12.06
CA ALA A 68 -7.36 3.25 10.97
C ALA A 68 -5.94 3.82 10.99
N GLU A 69 -4.97 2.94 10.86
CA GLU A 69 -3.56 3.33 10.84
C GLU A 69 -2.95 2.95 9.51
N VAL A 70 -2.25 3.90 8.89
CA VAL A 70 -1.47 3.59 7.68
C VAL A 70 -0.15 2.98 8.13
N LEU A 71 0.02 1.70 7.86
CA LEU A 71 1.24 0.97 8.23
C LEU A 71 2.36 1.27 7.25
N GLN A 72 2.04 1.41 5.98
CA GLN A 72 3.00 1.71 4.94
C GLN A 72 2.27 2.19 3.70
N ILE A 73 2.92 3.08 2.94
CA ILE A 73 2.46 3.47 1.61
C ILE A 73 3.70 3.67 0.74
N ALA A 74 3.67 3.15 -0.47
CA ALA A 74 4.77 3.29 -1.40
C ALA A 74 4.28 3.22 -2.83
N VAL A 75 4.90 4.01 -3.69
CA VAL A 75 4.66 4.01 -5.15
C VAL A 75 6.03 3.87 -5.80
N LYS A 76 6.15 2.98 -6.78
CA LYS A 76 7.40 2.82 -7.53
C LYS A 76 7.87 4.17 -8.06
N CYS A 77 9.19 4.38 -8.02
CA CYS A 77 9.80 5.68 -8.36
C CYS A 77 9.36 6.18 -9.73
N ALA A 78 9.27 5.28 -10.71
CA ALA A 78 8.89 5.65 -12.08
C ALA A 78 7.45 6.16 -12.18
N PHE A 79 6.62 5.92 -11.18
CA PHE A 79 5.19 6.27 -11.22
C PHE A 79 4.78 7.29 -10.18
N GLN A 80 5.74 7.85 -9.47
CA GLN A 80 5.47 8.91 -8.51
C GLN A 80 5.10 10.21 -9.22
N GLY A 81 4.36 11.06 -8.50
CA GLY A 81 3.96 12.35 -9.05
C GLY A 81 2.74 12.29 -9.97
N GLN A 82 2.03 11.17 -10.04
CA GLN A 82 0.88 10.98 -10.92
C GLN A 82 -0.44 10.83 -10.15
N GLY A 83 -0.42 11.08 -8.84
CA GLY A 83 -1.62 11.02 -8.02
C GLY A 83 -1.96 9.64 -7.50
N LEU A 84 -1.12 8.62 -7.71
CA LEU A 84 -1.42 7.27 -7.25
C LEU A 84 -1.47 7.18 -5.73
N ALA A 85 -0.55 7.85 -5.03
CA ALA A 85 -0.55 7.84 -3.56
C ALA A 85 -1.84 8.43 -3.01
N GLN A 86 -2.34 9.51 -3.61
CA GLN A 86 -3.60 10.11 -3.19
C GLN A 86 -4.77 9.17 -3.43
N GLN A 87 -4.78 8.46 -4.55
CA GLN A 87 -5.80 7.47 -4.84
C GLN A 87 -5.77 6.31 -3.83
N LEU A 88 -4.58 5.88 -3.44
CA LEU A 88 -4.42 4.85 -2.43
C LEU A 88 -4.90 5.33 -1.07
N LEU A 89 -4.55 6.56 -0.69
CA LEU A 89 -5.01 7.13 0.59
C LEU A 89 -6.52 7.37 0.61
N ALA A 90 -7.15 7.54 -0.55
CA ALA A 90 -8.60 7.68 -0.64
C ALA A 90 -9.34 6.40 -0.23
N GLN A 91 -8.65 5.28 -0.10
CA GLN A 91 -9.25 4.03 0.38
C GLN A 91 -9.43 3.99 1.90
N LEU A 92 -8.86 4.96 2.63
CA LEU A 92 -9.02 5.04 4.06
C LEU A 92 -10.48 5.36 4.42
N PRO A 93 -11.00 4.78 5.52
CA PRO A 93 -12.38 5.01 5.91
C PRO A 93 -12.59 6.44 6.42
N ASP A 94 -13.62 7.11 5.91
CA ASP A 94 -13.90 8.52 6.22
C ASP A 94 -14.36 8.74 7.66
N GLN A 95 -14.93 7.71 8.28
CA GLN A 95 -15.59 7.84 9.58
C GLN A 95 -14.72 7.41 10.75
N LYS A 96 -13.46 7.07 10.48
CA LYS A 96 -12.54 6.63 11.50
C LYS A 96 -11.43 7.64 11.71
N GLU A 97 -10.90 7.66 12.92
CA GLU A 97 -9.72 8.46 13.21
C GLU A 97 -8.52 7.84 12.50
N ILE A 98 -7.79 8.66 11.76
CA ILE A 98 -6.70 8.18 10.92
C ILE A 98 -5.36 8.51 11.59
N PHE A 99 -4.51 7.50 11.71
CA PHE A 99 -3.15 7.66 12.21
C PHE A 99 -2.17 7.36 11.09
N LEU A 100 -1.18 8.23 10.92
CA LEU A 100 -0.19 8.13 9.87
C LEU A 100 1.19 8.21 10.51
N GLU A 101 1.78 7.06 10.79
CA GLU A 101 3.07 6.97 11.47
C GLU A 101 4.22 6.64 10.52
N VAL A 102 3.92 6.47 9.24
CA VAL A 102 4.93 6.11 8.24
C VAL A 102 5.47 7.35 7.55
N ARG A 103 6.69 7.23 7.05
CA ARG A 103 7.27 8.27 6.23
C ARG A 103 6.58 8.26 4.86
N VAL A 104 5.93 9.36 4.52
CA VAL A 104 5.23 9.50 3.24
C VAL A 104 5.97 10.46 2.30
N SER A 105 7.28 10.55 2.45
CA SER A 105 8.09 11.52 1.72
C SER A 105 8.21 11.23 0.23
N ASN A 106 7.84 10.04 -0.22
CA ASN A 106 7.93 9.65 -1.62
C ASN A 106 6.60 9.75 -2.35
N LEU A 107 5.67 10.49 -1.79
CA LEU A 107 4.39 10.75 -2.44
C LEU A 107 4.51 11.88 -3.47
#